data_12ba1a63b829c858ab3cd33307667ba2
#
_entry.id   12ba1a63b829c858ab3cd33307667ba2
#
_cell.length_a   1.000
_cell.length_b   1.000
_cell.length_c   1.000
_cell.angle_alpha   90.00
_cell.angle_beta   90.00
_cell.angle_gamma   90.00
#
_symmetry.space_group_name_H-M   'P 1'
#
loop_
_entity.id
_entity.type
_entity.pdbx_description
1 polymer ?
#
loop_
_entity_poly.entity_id
_entity_poly.type
_entity_poly.pdbx_seq_one_letter_code
_entity_poly.pdbx_strand_id
1 'polypeptide(L)'
;MANSRLERMRENMSACGIDDFYCRDISNVQWITEFEGVFDDEPAHLAFVTPKKAFVHTDSRYADACDRASRHTLWIIDACGGAHAAWVAKKFAAFHAAAGTPEGESVCAMGIEDSIELREFRELERAFSEAKWKPRFAETDGFVKKMRAVKDERELSAMRAAQAITDAAFEHIVEFMSEGMTELEVKRELEETMRRLGAEGLAFDSIVASGPNGAAPHSIAGERRLQAGDMVVMDFGARKGGYCSDMTRTVCVGEATPLAREVFAAVREANEAVEAMIRPGRTGAAMHHLAEDVLAHNGFAGKMGHGLGHGVGIDIHELPVLSPRNETPLEVGNVVTVEPGVYLPGEIGCRLEDFGVVTEDGFEVFTKSTHELVII
;
A
#
# COMPACT_ATOMS: atom_id res chain seq x y z
N MET A 1 -21.02 4.70 -17.46
CA MET A 1 -21.40 3.85 -16.30
C MET A 1 -21.26 4.73 -15.06
N ALA A 2 -22.17 4.61 -14.09
CA ALA A 2 -22.01 5.32 -12.81
C ALA A 2 -20.69 4.89 -12.18
N ASN A 3 -19.97 5.84 -11.58
CA ASN A 3 -18.75 5.54 -10.85
C ASN A 3 -19.12 4.84 -9.53
N SER A 4 -18.93 3.53 -9.47
CA SER A 4 -19.29 2.71 -8.31
C SER A 4 -18.55 3.12 -7.03
N ARG A 5 -17.31 3.62 -7.15
CA ARG A 5 -16.51 4.08 -5.99
C ARG A 5 -17.02 5.40 -5.44
N LEU A 6 -17.41 6.33 -6.31
CA LEU A 6 -18.03 7.58 -5.90
C LEU A 6 -19.38 7.36 -5.22
N GLU A 7 -20.20 6.43 -5.70
CA GLU A 7 -21.47 6.07 -5.07
C GLU A 7 -21.23 5.45 -3.69
N ARG A 8 -20.32 4.48 -3.59
CA ARG A 8 -19.92 3.86 -2.32
C ARG A 8 -19.36 4.89 -1.32
N MET A 9 -18.60 5.88 -1.81
CA MET A 9 -18.12 6.98 -0.98
C MET A 9 -19.27 7.79 -0.42
N ARG A 10 -20.26 8.17 -1.24
CA ARG A 10 -21.43 8.94 -0.79
C ARG A 10 -22.30 8.18 0.21
N GLU A 11 -22.46 6.88 0.02
CA GLU A 11 -23.18 6.01 0.96
C GLU A 11 -22.48 6.02 2.33
N ASN A 12 -21.15 5.85 2.36
CA ASN A 12 -20.36 5.90 3.57
C ASN A 12 -20.34 7.29 4.21
N MET A 13 -20.24 8.37 3.43
CA MET A 13 -20.39 9.74 3.92
C MET A 13 -21.73 9.92 4.64
N SER A 14 -22.83 9.49 4.02
CA SER A 14 -24.17 9.56 4.62
C SER A 14 -24.28 8.75 5.91
N ALA A 15 -23.72 7.53 5.93
CA ALA A 15 -23.72 6.68 7.12
C ALA A 15 -22.94 7.29 8.29
N CYS A 16 -21.89 8.09 8.01
CA CYS A 16 -21.06 8.79 9.00
C CYS A 16 -21.56 10.20 9.32
N GLY A 17 -22.66 10.67 8.73
CA GLY A 17 -23.17 12.03 8.90
C GLY A 17 -22.22 13.10 8.36
N ILE A 18 -21.56 12.81 7.25
CA ILE A 18 -20.67 13.71 6.50
C ILE A 18 -21.44 14.18 5.25
N ASP A 19 -21.55 15.51 5.11
CA ASP A 19 -22.23 16.12 3.99
C ASP A 19 -21.28 16.33 2.79
N ASP A 20 -20.09 16.85 3.05
CA ASP A 20 -19.07 17.12 2.04
C ASP A 20 -17.74 16.48 2.46
N PHE A 21 -16.88 16.13 1.50
CA PHE A 21 -15.59 15.53 1.80
C PHE A 21 -14.46 16.21 1.03
N TYR A 22 -13.41 16.57 1.77
CA TYR A 22 -12.17 17.16 1.28
C TYR A 22 -11.08 16.11 1.26
N CYS A 23 -10.65 15.67 0.07
CA CYS A 23 -9.71 14.59 -0.12
C CYS A 23 -8.44 15.10 -0.83
N ARG A 24 -7.30 14.96 -0.19
CA ARG A 24 -5.99 15.45 -0.66
C ARG A 24 -4.94 14.35 -0.83
N ASP A 25 -5.06 13.28 -0.07
CA ASP A 25 -4.17 12.13 -0.24
C ASP A 25 -4.28 11.64 -1.69
N ILE A 26 -3.14 11.61 -2.40
CA ILE A 26 -3.12 11.38 -3.85
C ILE A 26 -3.62 9.96 -4.20
N SER A 27 -3.28 8.98 -3.40
CA SER A 27 -3.73 7.60 -3.59
C SER A 27 -5.24 7.48 -3.38
N ASN A 28 -5.79 8.24 -2.43
CA ASN A 28 -7.23 8.34 -2.22
C ASN A 28 -7.93 9.06 -3.38
N VAL A 29 -7.35 10.18 -3.86
CA VAL A 29 -7.85 10.90 -5.06
C VAL A 29 -7.84 9.97 -6.28
N GLN A 30 -6.74 9.27 -6.53
CA GLN A 30 -6.63 8.30 -7.62
C GLN A 30 -7.70 7.20 -7.50
N TRP A 31 -7.87 6.65 -6.30
CA TRP A 31 -8.81 5.56 -6.06
C TRP A 31 -10.27 5.98 -6.29
N ILE A 32 -10.73 7.10 -5.70
CA ILE A 32 -12.12 7.53 -5.81
C ILE A 32 -12.50 8.07 -7.19
N THR A 33 -11.54 8.62 -7.95
CA THR A 33 -11.77 9.12 -9.31
C THR A 33 -11.71 8.02 -10.35
N GLU A 34 -10.93 6.96 -10.09
CA GLU A 34 -10.57 5.90 -11.05
C GLU A 34 -9.79 6.46 -12.28
N PHE A 35 -9.07 7.57 -12.11
CA PHE A 35 -8.28 8.21 -13.18
C PHE A 35 -6.87 7.62 -13.20
N GLU A 36 -6.71 6.52 -13.95
CA GLU A 36 -5.43 5.82 -14.04
C GLU A 36 -4.37 6.66 -14.76
N GLY A 37 -3.18 6.74 -14.15
CA GLY A 37 -2.01 7.40 -14.74
C GLY A 37 -2.18 8.91 -14.97
N VAL A 38 -3.15 9.55 -14.32
CA VAL A 38 -3.40 10.99 -14.46
C VAL A 38 -2.67 11.80 -13.40
N PHE A 39 -2.59 11.29 -12.19
CA PHE A 39 -2.02 12.01 -11.04
C PHE A 39 -0.60 11.54 -10.76
N ASP A 40 0.21 12.46 -10.30
CA ASP A 40 1.55 12.24 -9.76
C ASP A 40 1.63 12.76 -8.32
N ASP A 41 2.80 12.70 -7.70
CA ASP A 41 3.03 13.11 -6.30
C ASP A 41 3.06 14.63 -6.10
N GLU A 42 2.74 15.41 -7.13
CA GLU A 42 2.65 16.87 -7.00
C GLU A 42 1.43 17.29 -6.15
N PRO A 43 1.55 18.32 -5.31
CA PRO A 43 0.45 18.77 -4.45
C PRO A 43 -0.63 19.56 -5.22
N ALA A 44 -0.83 19.23 -6.49
CA ALA A 44 -1.70 19.95 -7.42
C ALA A 44 -3.15 19.42 -7.43
N HIS A 45 -3.44 18.32 -6.75
CA HIS A 45 -4.67 17.59 -6.90
C HIS A 45 -5.53 17.61 -5.63
N LEU A 46 -6.83 17.74 -5.84
CA LEU A 46 -7.86 17.66 -4.80
C LEU A 46 -9.11 17.01 -5.38
N ALA A 47 -9.70 16.08 -4.67
CA ALA A 47 -11.08 15.67 -4.90
C ALA A 47 -12.00 16.28 -3.83
N PHE A 48 -13.08 16.93 -4.29
CA PHE A 48 -14.12 17.48 -3.43
C PHE A 48 -15.45 16.84 -3.78
N VAL A 49 -15.99 16.09 -2.83
CA VAL A 49 -17.22 15.32 -3.00
C VAL A 49 -18.33 15.93 -2.17
N THR A 50 -19.49 16.15 -2.79
CA THR A 50 -20.74 16.56 -2.15
C THR A 50 -21.81 15.50 -2.42
N PRO A 51 -22.98 15.54 -1.76
CA PRO A 51 -24.06 14.58 -2.03
C PRO A 51 -24.50 14.51 -3.50
N LYS A 52 -24.36 15.61 -4.24
CA LYS A 52 -24.86 15.72 -5.63
C LYS A 52 -23.77 15.95 -6.67
N LYS A 53 -22.61 16.44 -6.29
CA LYS A 53 -21.52 16.77 -7.22
C LYS A 53 -20.21 16.19 -6.74
N ALA A 54 -19.31 15.96 -7.68
CA ALA A 54 -17.94 15.55 -7.38
C ALA A 54 -17.00 16.36 -8.30
N PHE A 55 -15.93 16.88 -7.72
CA PHE A 55 -14.99 17.77 -8.40
C PHE A 55 -13.58 17.25 -8.26
N VAL A 56 -12.81 17.38 -9.33
CA VAL A 56 -11.34 17.38 -9.27
C VAL A 56 -10.88 18.81 -9.50
N HIS A 57 -10.18 19.39 -8.52
CA HIS A 57 -9.49 20.67 -8.65
C HIS A 57 -8.00 20.42 -8.84
N THR A 58 -7.46 20.94 -9.92
CA THR A 58 -6.07 20.77 -10.33
C THR A 58 -5.56 22.02 -11.06
N ASP A 59 -4.40 21.96 -11.68
CA ASP A 59 -3.89 23.03 -12.51
C ASP A 59 -3.84 22.67 -14.01
N SER A 60 -3.44 23.64 -14.82
CA SER A 60 -3.46 23.52 -16.28
C SER A 60 -2.56 22.42 -16.85
N ARG A 61 -1.56 21.94 -16.11
CA ARG A 61 -0.66 20.85 -16.53
C ARG A 61 -1.42 19.53 -16.71
N TYR A 62 -2.47 19.34 -15.92
CA TYR A 62 -3.26 18.09 -15.87
C TYR A 62 -4.62 18.19 -16.57
N ALA A 63 -4.98 19.38 -17.09
CA ALA A 63 -6.29 19.64 -17.66
C ALA A 63 -6.71 18.63 -18.72
N ASP A 64 -5.87 18.40 -19.73
CA ASP A 64 -6.14 17.47 -20.82
C ASP A 64 -6.27 16.00 -20.36
N ALA A 65 -5.42 15.58 -19.40
CA ALA A 65 -5.46 14.23 -18.87
C ALA A 65 -6.75 14.01 -18.05
N CYS A 66 -7.09 14.95 -17.17
CA CYS A 66 -8.33 14.92 -16.40
C CYS A 66 -9.56 14.97 -17.29
N ASP A 67 -9.59 15.82 -18.32
CA ASP A 67 -10.71 15.90 -19.27
C ASP A 67 -10.92 14.58 -20.02
N ARG A 68 -9.82 13.92 -20.43
CA ARG A 68 -9.93 12.60 -21.06
C ARG A 68 -10.45 11.54 -20.11
N ALA A 69 -9.91 11.49 -18.89
CA ALA A 69 -10.27 10.50 -17.88
C ALA A 69 -11.71 10.70 -17.36
N SER A 70 -12.17 11.94 -17.26
CA SER A 70 -13.53 12.24 -16.75
C SER A 70 -14.66 11.99 -17.74
N ARG A 71 -14.35 11.70 -19.01
CA ARG A 71 -15.38 11.39 -20.01
C ARG A 71 -16.22 10.20 -19.56
N HIS A 72 -17.53 10.40 -19.56
CA HIS A 72 -18.52 9.39 -19.12
C HIS A 72 -18.51 9.09 -17.60
N THR A 73 -17.91 9.97 -16.80
CA THR A 73 -17.97 9.93 -15.34
C THR A 73 -18.85 11.05 -14.78
N LEU A 74 -19.02 11.07 -13.46
CA LEU A 74 -19.73 12.15 -12.75
C LEU A 74 -18.78 13.25 -12.23
N TRP A 75 -17.49 13.15 -12.54
CA TRP A 75 -16.50 14.12 -12.09
C TRP A 75 -16.51 15.39 -12.92
N ILE A 76 -16.49 16.52 -12.25
CA ILE A 76 -16.39 17.86 -12.84
C ILE A 76 -14.95 18.33 -12.66
N ILE A 77 -14.25 18.59 -13.77
CA ILE A 77 -12.88 19.03 -13.75
C ILE A 77 -12.82 20.56 -13.65
N ASP A 78 -12.01 21.07 -12.73
CA ASP A 78 -11.70 22.49 -12.61
C ASP A 78 -10.18 22.66 -12.54
N ALA A 79 -9.57 22.90 -13.68
CA ALA A 79 -8.11 23.03 -13.86
C ALA A 79 -7.63 24.49 -13.78
N CYS A 80 -8.29 25.32 -12.98
CA CYS A 80 -7.94 26.74 -12.86
C CYS A 80 -6.70 27.00 -11.99
N GLY A 81 -6.23 26.00 -11.24
CA GLY A 81 -5.13 26.15 -10.29
C GLY A 81 -5.47 27.06 -9.10
N GLY A 82 -4.46 27.40 -8.32
CA GLY A 82 -4.60 28.26 -7.15
C GLY A 82 -4.80 27.48 -5.84
N ALA A 83 -5.08 28.20 -4.76
CA ALA A 83 -5.20 27.62 -3.43
C ALA A 83 -6.46 26.74 -3.30
N HIS A 84 -6.30 25.45 -3.04
CA HIS A 84 -7.39 24.48 -2.88
C HIS A 84 -8.40 24.92 -1.80
N ALA A 85 -7.92 25.41 -0.67
CA ALA A 85 -8.76 25.84 0.45
C ALA A 85 -9.74 26.97 0.03
N ALA A 86 -9.25 27.99 -0.67
CA ALA A 86 -10.08 29.09 -1.16
C ALA A 86 -11.09 28.64 -2.23
N TRP A 87 -10.64 27.72 -3.10
CA TRP A 87 -11.50 27.15 -4.14
C TRP A 87 -12.63 26.32 -3.52
N VAL A 88 -12.33 25.44 -2.55
CA VAL A 88 -13.32 24.62 -1.86
C VAL A 88 -14.32 25.49 -1.10
N ALA A 89 -13.84 26.49 -0.33
CA ALA A 89 -14.73 27.40 0.40
C ALA A 89 -15.73 28.10 -0.53
N LYS A 90 -15.29 28.52 -1.73
CA LYS A 90 -16.16 29.10 -2.75
C LYS A 90 -17.17 28.10 -3.32
N LYS A 91 -16.74 26.85 -3.63
CA LYS A 91 -17.65 25.80 -4.15
C LYS A 91 -18.68 25.38 -3.11
N PHE A 92 -18.24 25.21 -1.87
CA PHE A 92 -19.11 24.93 -0.72
C PHE A 92 -20.18 26.00 -0.55
N ALA A 93 -19.76 27.28 -0.48
CA ALA A 93 -20.67 28.42 -0.35
C ALA A 93 -21.72 28.44 -1.47
N ALA A 94 -21.31 28.28 -2.73
CA ALA A 94 -22.21 28.26 -3.87
C ALA A 94 -23.19 27.08 -3.83
N PHE A 95 -22.75 25.90 -3.40
CA PHE A 95 -23.59 24.69 -3.31
C PHE A 95 -24.64 24.83 -2.20
N HIS A 96 -24.23 25.22 -0.98
CA HIS A 96 -25.11 25.31 0.18
C HIS A 96 -26.05 26.51 0.10
N ALA A 97 -25.63 27.65 -0.45
CA ALA A 97 -26.51 28.77 -0.73
C ALA A 97 -27.61 28.39 -1.73
N ALA A 98 -27.29 27.64 -2.78
CA ALA A 98 -28.27 27.14 -3.74
C ALA A 98 -29.24 26.11 -3.13
N ALA A 99 -28.82 25.42 -2.08
CA ALA A 99 -29.67 24.51 -1.30
C ALA A 99 -30.54 25.24 -0.25
N GLY A 100 -30.40 26.55 -0.10
CA GLY A 100 -31.15 27.37 0.86
C GLY A 100 -30.57 27.36 2.28
N THR A 101 -29.35 26.90 2.48
CA THR A 101 -28.66 26.95 3.77
C THR A 101 -28.28 28.39 4.09
N PRO A 102 -28.63 28.95 5.27
CA PRO A 102 -28.26 30.30 5.64
C PRO A 102 -26.74 30.47 5.80
N GLU A 103 -26.22 31.61 5.37
CA GLU A 103 -24.80 31.98 5.55
C GLU A 103 -24.47 32.07 7.06
N GLY A 104 -23.33 31.53 7.43
CA GLY A 104 -22.85 31.58 8.82
C GLY A 104 -23.32 30.47 9.76
N GLU A 105 -24.22 29.60 9.32
CA GLU A 105 -24.64 28.44 10.14
C GLU A 105 -23.72 27.24 9.98
N SER A 106 -23.38 26.59 11.12
CA SER A 106 -22.60 25.34 11.16
C SER A 106 -23.53 24.13 10.99
N VAL A 107 -24.19 24.02 9.85
CA VAL A 107 -25.20 22.97 9.62
C VAL A 107 -24.60 21.74 8.94
N CYS A 108 -23.48 21.90 8.20
CA CYS A 108 -22.92 20.84 7.36
C CYS A 108 -21.62 20.30 7.95
N ALA A 109 -21.47 18.98 7.94
CA ALA A 109 -20.23 18.29 8.31
C ALA A 109 -19.36 18.13 7.06
N MET A 110 -18.16 18.69 7.11
CA MET A 110 -17.12 18.45 6.10
C MET A 110 -16.12 17.44 6.63
N GLY A 111 -16.09 16.25 6.04
CA GLY A 111 -15.05 15.27 6.30
C GLY A 111 -13.71 15.75 5.77
N ILE A 112 -12.70 15.58 6.58
CA ILE A 112 -11.29 15.82 6.23
C ILE A 112 -10.48 14.56 6.56
N GLU A 113 -9.42 14.31 5.80
CA GLU A 113 -8.53 13.19 6.04
C GLU A 113 -7.70 13.41 7.31
N ASP A 114 -7.50 12.37 8.09
CA ASP A 114 -6.63 12.35 9.27
C ASP A 114 -5.15 12.57 8.95
N SER A 115 -4.78 12.38 7.68
CA SER A 115 -3.45 12.65 7.14
C SER A 115 -3.25 14.08 6.62
N ILE A 116 -4.26 14.96 6.70
CA ILE A 116 -4.14 16.34 6.23
C ILE A 116 -3.01 17.07 6.95
N GLU A 117 -2.19 17.81 6.20
CA GLU A 117 -1.16 18.65 6.80
C GLU A 117 -1.80 19.76 7.65
N LEU A 118 -1.26 20.00 8.85
CA LEU A 118 -1.76 21.04 9.74
C LEU A 118 -1.78 22.43 9.08
N ARG A 119 -0.81 22.74 8.21
CA ARG A 119 -0.76 23.98 7.44
C ARG A 119 -2.00 24.08 6.55
N GLU A 120 -2.33 23.02 5.82
CA GLU A 120 -3.46 22.99 4.90
C GLU A 120 -4.78 23.10 5.65
N PHE A 121 -4.92 22.41 6.78
CA PHE A 121 -6.08 22.56 7.65
C PHE A 121 -6.29 24.00 8.11
N ARG A 122 -5.21 24.71 8.52
CA ARG A 122 -5.28 26.12 8.91
C ARG A 122 -5.63 27.04 7.73
N GLU A 123 -5.23 26.69 6.53
CA GLU A 123 -5.64 27.41 5.32
C GLU A 123 -7.12 27.21 5.01
N LEU A 124 -7.67 25.99 5.23
CA LEU A 124 -9.11 25.73 5.15
C LEU A 124 -9.91 26.56 6.16
N GLU A 125 -9.52 26.55 7.44
CA GLU A 125 -10.20 27.35 8.48
C GLU A 125 -10.26 28.83 8.10
N ARG A 126 -9.14 29.38 7.59
CA ARG A 126 -9.05 30.77 7.16
C ARG A 126 -9.95 31.05 5.95
N ALA A 127 -9.88 30.20 4.92
CA ALA A 127 -10.68 30.36 3.70
C ALA A 127 -12.18 30.32 3.97
N PHE A 128 -12.62 29.42 4.84
CA PHE A 128 -14.03 29.36 5.26
C PHE A 128 -14.45 30.57 6.10
N SER A 129 -13.56 31.08 6.98
CA SER A 129 -13.81 32.30 7.74
C SER A 129 -13.96 33.51 6.83
N GLU A 130 -13.10 33.67 5.81
CA GLU A 130 -13.16 34.73 4.80
C GLU A 130 -14.43 34.64 3.95
N ALA A 131 -14.85 33.43 3.59
CA ALA A 131 -16.10 33.17 2.88
C ALA A 131 -17.34 33.32 3.75
N LYS A 132 -17.22 33.57 5.07
CA LYS A 132 -18.29 33.67 6.07
C LYS A 132 -19.13 32.39 6.22
N TRP A 133 -18.54 31.23 5.97
CA TRP A 133 -19.14 29.93 6.20
C TRP A 133 -18.41 29.22 7.35
N LYS A 134 -19.11 28.34 8.06
CA LYS A 134 -18.56 27.62 9.21
C LYS A 134 -18.98 26.15 9.13
N PRO A 135 -18.39 25.32 8.24
CA PRO A 135 -18.62 23.89 8.31
C PRO A 135 -18.11 23.33 9.63
N ARG A 136 -18.73 22.27 10.11
CA ARG A 136 -18.16 21.45 11.18
C ARG A 136 -17.14 20.50 10.52
N PHE A 137 -15.86 20.77 10.69
CA PHE A 137 -14.85 19.83 10.25
C PHE A 137 -14.93 18.54 11.04
N ALA A 138 -15.09 17.43 10.35
CA ALA A 138 -15.13 16.08 10.89
C ALA A 138 -13.83 15.37 10.48
N GLU A 139 -12.91 15.24 11.42
CA GLU A 139 -11.72 14.42 11.24
C GLU A 139 -12.13 12.96 11.06
N THR A 140 -11.62 12.31 10.02
CA THR A 140 -11.99 10.94 9.69
C THR A 140 -10.81 10.00 9.87
N ASP A 141 -10.99 8.95 10.62
CA ASP A 141 -9.99 7.90 10.85
C ASP A 141 -9.93 6.96 9.63
N GLY A 142 -9.01 7.26 8.70
CA GLY A 142 -8.75 6.43 7.52
C GLY A 142 -9.97 6.18 6.63
N PHE A 143 -10.87 7.14 6.48
CA PHE A 143 -12.18 6.96 5.83
C PHE A 143 -12.08 6.32 4.43
N VAL A 144 -11.24 6.89 3.55
CA VAL A 144 -11.02 6.34 2.20
C VAL A 144 -10.13 5.08 2.26
N LYS A 145 -9.11 5.06 3.12
CA LYS A 145 -8.21 3.91 3.31
C LYS A 145 -8.96 2.64 3.70
N LYS A 146 -9.99 2.74 4.56
CA LYS A 146 -10.87 1.61 4.92
C LYS A 146 -11.67 1.09 3.73
N MET A 147 -12.09 1.96 2.81
CA MET A 147 -12.76 1.54 1.57
C MET A 147 -11.79 0.87 0.60
N ARG A 148 -10.53 1.34 0.52
CA ARG A 148 -9.45 0.76 -0.28
C ARG A 148 -9.00 -0.61 0.23
N ALA A 149 -9.21 -0.89 1.52
CA ALA A 149 -8.80 -2.15 2.13
C ALA A 149 -9.47 -3.37 1.46
N VAL A 150 -10.69 -3.23 0.95
CA VAL A 150 -11.43 -4.28 0.23
C VAL A 150 -11.32 -4.04 -1.26
N LYS A 151 -10.52 -4.86 -1.93
CA LYS A 151 -10.21 -4.75 -3.37
C LYS A 151 -11.30 -5.34 -4.24
N ASP A 152 -11.56 -4.70 -5.36
CA ASP A 152 -12.40 -5.25 -6.43
C ASP A 152 -11.56 -6.11 -7.41
N GLU A 153 -12.22 -6.83 -8.33
CA GLU A 153 -11.52 -7.75 -9.25
C GLU A 153 -10.58 -7.04 -10.22
N ARG A 154 -10.85 -5.76 -10.56
CA ARG A 154 -9.95 -4.97 -11.39
C ARG A 154 -8.66 -4.64 -10.65
N GLU A 155 -8.75 -4.25 -9.37
CA GLU A 155 -7.61 -4.02 -8.49
C GLU A 155 -6.78 -5.29 -8.32
N LEU A 156 -7.44 -6.41 -8.02
CA LEU A 156 -6.79 -7.73 -7.88
C LEU A 156 -6.07 -8.16 -9.16
N SER A 157 -6.67 -7.91 -10.33
CA SER A 157 -6.03 -8.21 -11.62
C SER A 157 -4.76 -7.39 -11.85
N ALA A 158 -4.75 -6.11 -11.49
CA ALA A 158 -3.56 -5.26 -11.58
C ALA A 158 -2.45 -5.73 -10.61
N MET A 159 -2.83 -6.11 -9.39
CA MET A 159 -1.89 -6.63 -8.38
C MET A 159 -1.28 -7.97 -8.80
N ARG A 160 -2.08 -8.89 -9.36
CA ARG A 160 -1.56 -10.16 -9.93
C ARG A 160 -0.60 -9.89 -11.11
N ALA A 161 -0.88 -8.87 -11.93
CA ALA A 161 0.01 -8.48 -13.03
C ALA A 161 1.32 -7.86 -12.53
N ALA A 162 1.29 -7.07 -11.44
CA ALA A 162 2.48 -6.56 -10.78
C ALA A 162 3.32 -7.71 -10.20
N GLN A 163 2.66 -8.66 -9.51
CA GLN A 163 3.35 -9.82 -8.92
C GLN A 163 4.00 -10.72 -9.98
N ALA A 164 3.35 -10.94 -11.11
CA ALA A 164 3.96 -11.73 -12.20
C ALA A 164 5.29 -11.14 -12.71
N ILE A 165 5.44 -9.80 -12.67
CA ILE A 165 6.71 -9.13 -12.99
C ILE A 165 7.74 -9.42 -11.90
N THR A 166 7.34 -9.35 -10.64
CA THR A 166 8.22 -9.61 -9.48
C THR A 166 8.69 -11.06 -9.46
N ASP A 167 7.79 -12.03 -9.70
CA ASP A 167 8.15 -13.44 -9.80
C ASP A 167 9.17 -13.70 -10.93
N ALA A 168 8.94 -13.14 -12.13
CA ALA A 168 9.87 -13.29 -13.25
C ALA A 168 11.22 -12.59 -13.01
N ALA A 169 11.24 -11.48 -12.23
CA ALA A 169 12.48 -10.84 -11.83
C ALA A 169 13.26 -11.70 -10.83
N PHE A 170 12.56 -12.43 -9.93
CA PHE A 170 13.21 -13.41 -9.05
C PHE A 170 13.83 -14.57 -9.84
N GLU A 171 13.12 -15.16 -10.78
CA GLU A 171 13.66 -16.21 -11.65
C GLU A 171 14.94 -15.77 -12.34
N HIS A 172 14.96 -14.55 -12.88
CA HIS A 172 16.14 -13.99 -13.52
C HIS A 172 17.29 -13.77 -12.53
N ILE A 173 17.01 -13.19 -11.35
CA ILE A 173 18.10 -12.78 -10.45
C ILE A 173 18.82 -13.97 -9.83
N VAL A 174 18.14 -15.08 -9.56
CA VAL A 174 18.80 -16.29 -9.03
C VAL A 174 19.73 -16.97 -10.04
N GLU A 175 19.50 -16.75 -11.35
CA GLU A 175 20.40 -17.19 -12.41
C GLU A 175 21.58 -16.23 -12.65
N PHE A 176 21.36 -14.95 -12.36
CA PHE A 176 22.35 -13.88 -12.57
C PHE A 176 23.35 -13.76 -11.41
N MET A 177 22.88 -13.91 -10.18
CA MET A 177 23.68 -13.71 -8.97
C MET A 177 24.83 -14.70 -8.88
N SER A 178 25.97 -14.23 -8.37
CA SER A 178 27.14 -15.08 -8.07
C SER A 178 27.98 -14.52 -6.91
N GLU A 179 28.79 -15.37 -6.30
CA GLU A 179 29.76 -14.96 -5.29
C GLU A 179 30.67 -13.83 -5.80
N GLY A 180 30.95 -12.85 -4.95
CA GLY A 180 31.78 -11.69 -5.27
C GLY A 180 31.05 -10.48 -5.83
N MET A 181 29.79 -10.61 -6.31
CA MET A 181 28.95 -9.46 -6.64
C MET A 181 28.63 -8.64 -5.40
N THR A 182 28.48 -7.32 -5.55
CA THR A 182 28.00 -6.46 -4.45
C THR A 182 26.48 -6.52 -4.33
N GLU A 183 25.95 -6.26 -3.13
CA GLU A 183 24.51 -6.11 -2.88
C GLU A 183 23.90 -5.07 -3.84
N LEU A 184 24.63 -3.99 -4.11
CA LEU A 184 24.19 -2.91 -5.00
C LEU A 184 24.14 -3.35 -6.48
N GLU A 185 25.05 -4.20 -6.94
CA GLU A 185 25.00 -4.79 -8.29
C GLU A 185 23.78 -5.69 -8.45
N VAL A 186 23.48 -6.52 -7.44
CA VAL A 186 22.29 -7.38 -7.44
C VAL A 186 21.01 -6.54 -7.44
N LYS A 187 20.92 -5.53 -6.56
CA LYS A 187 19.77 -4.61 -6.51
C LYS A 187 19.51 -3.96 -7.86
N ARG A 188 20.54 -3.42 -8.50
CA ARG A 188 20.41 -2.74 -9.80
C ARG A 188 19.89 -3.66 -10.88
N GLU A 189 20.42 -4.88 -10.97
CA GLU A 189 19.96 -5.86 -11.96
C GLU A 189 18.49 -6.27 -11.72
N LEU A 190 18.12 -6.46 -10.44
CA LEU A 190 16.76 -6.79 -10.05
C LEU A 190 15.77 -5.70 -10.48
N GLU A 191 16.05 -4.45 -10.15
CA GLU A 191 15.22 -3.30 -10.47
C GLU A 191 15.13 -3.04 -11.97
N GLU A 192 16.25 -3.16 -12.69
CA GLU A 192 16.29 -3.02 -14.14
C GLU A 192 15.49 -4.15 -14.84
N THR A 193 15.56 -5.36 -14.29
CA THR A 193 14.77 -6.49 -14.81
C THR A 193 13.28 -6.25 -14.66
N MET A 194 12.80 -5.77 -13.49
CA MET A 194 11.39 -5.42 -13.34
C MET A 194 10.94 -4.35 -14.37
N ARG A 195 11.77 -3.33 -14.63
CA ARG A 195 11.48 -2.31 -15.66
C ARG A 195 11.44 -2.92 -17.08
N ARG A 196 12.39 -3.79 -17.42
CA ARG A 196 12.39 -4.50 -18.73
C ARG A 196 11.16 -5.39 -18.93
N LEU A 197 10.65 -5.96 -17.85
CA LEU A 197 9.44 -6.78 -17.86
C LEU A 197 8.13 -5.97 -17.88
N GLY A 198 8.23 -4.64 -17.87
CA GLY A 198 7.11 -3.73 -18.09
C GLY A 198 6.48 -3.20 -16.80
N ALA A 199 7.22 -3.18 -15.68
CA ALA A 199 6.84 -2.41 -14.51
C ALA A 199 6.77 -0.91 -14.85
N GLU A 200 5.75 -0.24 -14.35
CA GLU A 200 5.58 1.23 -14.45
C GLU A 200 6.51 1.98 -13.50
N GLY A 201 6.93 1.30 -12.44
CA GLY A 201 7.86 1.77 -11.43
C GLY A 201 8.17 0.64 -10.45
N LEU A 202 8.95 0.96 -9.45
CA LEU A 202 9.13 0.10 -8.28
C LEU A 202 8.00 0.38 -7.29
N ALA A 203 7.56 -0.65 -6.55
CA ALA A 203 6.60 -0.48 -5.46
C ALA A 203 7.24 0.31 -4.29
N PHE A 204 8.52 0.02 -4.03
CA PHE A 204 9.37 0.65 -3.01
C PHE A 204 10.85 0.49 -3.38
N ASP A 205 11.73 1.06 -2.59
CA ASP A 205 13.19 0.93 -2.76
C ASP A 205 13.66 -0.47 -2.36
N SER A 206 14.10 -1.27 -3.32
CA SER A 206 14.39 -2.70 -3.11
C SER A 206 15.49 -2.92 -2.08
N ILE A 207 15.30 -3.90 -1.21
CA ILE A 207 16.28 -4.35 -0.23
C ILE A 207 17.05 -5.54 -0.80
N VAL A 208 18.38 -5.47 -0.73
CA VAL A 208 19.27 -6.62 -0.96
C VAL A 208 20.31 -6.60 0.14
N ALA A 209 20.25 -7.58 1.02
CA ALA A 209 21.10 -7.62 2.22
C ALA A 209 21.68 -9.01 2.45
N SER A 210 23.00 -9.11 2.51
CA SER A 210 23.73 -10.37 2.55
C SER A 210 24.41 -10.63 3.89
N GLY A 211 24.42 -11.88 4.33
CA GLY A 211 25.07 -12.31 5.58
C GLY A 211 24.64 -11.46 6.77
N PRO A 212 25.60 -10.84 7.50
CA PRO A 212 25.29 -10.00 8.68
C PRO A 212 24.38 -8.79 8.39
N ASN A 213 24.41 -8.24 7.15
CA ASN A 213 23.53 -7.13 6.78
C ASN A 213 22.06 -7.57 6.73
N GLY A 214 21.77 -8.84 6.34
CA GLY A 214 20.44 -9.41 6.35
C GLY A 214 19.79 -9.47 7.73
N ALA A 215 20.57 -9.37 8.81
CA ALA A 215 20.05 -9.31 10.18
C ALA A 215 19.36 -7.97 10.52
N ALA A 216 19.38 -6.99 9.61
CA ALA A 216 18.64 -5.73 9.73
C ALA A 216 17.47 -5.74 8.74
N PRO A 217 16.19 -5.74 9.19
CA PRO A 217 15.03 -5.85 8.30
C PRO A 217 14.96 -4.81 7.18
N HIS A 218 15.42 -3.58 7.45
CA HIS A 218 15.46 -2.47 6.50
C HIS A 218 16.90 -2.09 6.11
N SER A 219 17.72 -3.10 5.81
CA SER A 219 19.10 -2.87 5.37
C SER A 219 19.13 -2.19 3.99
N ILE A 220 20.07 -1.27 3.82
CA ILE A 220 20.30 -0.60 2.54
C ILE A 220 21.42 -1.34 1.80
N ALA A 221 21.17 -1.76 0.56
CA ALA A 221 22.17 -2.41 -0.29
C ALA A 221 23.42 -1.55 -0.46
N GLY A 222 24.57 -2.15 -0.27
CA GLY A 222 25.87 -1.47 -0.26
C GLY A 222 26.93 -2.18 -1.11
N GLU A 223 28.18 -1.81 -0.86
CA GLU A 223 29.35 -2.37 -1.55
C GLU A 223 29.82 -3.70 -0.93
N ARG A 224 29.10 -4.25 0.06
CA ARG A 224 29.42 -5.58 0.60
C ARG A 224 29.29 -6.60 -0.52
N ARG A 225 30.32 -7.47 -0.63
CA ARG A 225 30.35 -8.54 -1.62
C ARG A 225 29.73 -9.82 -1.05
N LEU A 226 28.92 -10.48 -1.85
CA LEU A 226 28.36 -11.79 -1.56
C LEU A 226 29.51 -12.80 -1.33
N GLN A 227 29.40 -13.59 -0.27
CA GLN A 227 30.39 -14.59 0.12
C GLN A 227 29.72 -15.95 0.24
N ALA A 228 30.49 -17.02 0.00
CA ALA A 228 30.01 -18.37 0.24
C ALA A 228 29.49 -18.53 1.67
N GLY A 229 28.32 -19.11 1.83
CA GLY A 229 27.60 -19.26 3.10
C GLY A 229 26.67 -18.10 3.48
N ASP A 230 26.70 -16.98 2.73
CA ASP A 230 25.76 -15.88 2.99
C ASP A 230 24.33 -16.27 2.66
N MET A 231 23.41 -15.95 3.56
CA MET A 231 22.00 -15.78 3.22
C MET A 231 21.81 -14.38 2.66
N VAL A 232 21.09 -14.26 1.55
CA VAL A 232 20.80 -12.97 0.89
C VAL A 232 19.31 -12.75 0.93
N VAL A 233 18.87 -11.80 1.73
CA VAL A 233 17.49 -11.34 1.81
C VAL A 233 17.27 -10.34 0.68
N MET A 234 16.31 -10.63 -0.18
CA MET A 234 15.88 -9.74 -1.26
C MET A 234 14.40 -9.44 -1.08
N ASP A 235 14.07 -8.16 -0.85
CA ASP A 235 12.71 -7.68 -0.68
C ASP A 235 12.46 -6.60 -1.73
N PHE A 236 11.48 -6.85 -2.60
CA PHE A 236 11.25 -6.04 -3.80
C PHE A 236 9.85 -6.23 -4.37
N GLY A 237 9.38 -5.20 -5.05
CA GLY A 237 8.07 -5.21 -5.68
C GLY A 237 8.01 -4.31 -6.90
N ALA A 238 7.18 -4.70 -7.85
CA ALA A 238 6.86 -3.94 -9.05
C ALA A 238 5.57 -3.13 -8.87
N ARG A 239 5.42 -2.06 -9.66
CA ARG A 239 4.16 -1.35 -9.82
C ARG A 239 3.61 -1.61 -11.22
N LYS A 240 2.32 -2.00 -11.31
CA LYS A 240 1.63 -2.23 -12.57
C LYS A 240 0.14 -1.86 -12.47
N GLY A 241 -0.37 -1.13 -13.47
CA GLY A 241 -1.74 -0.63 -13.44
C GLY A 241 -2.02 0.28 -12.24
N GLY A 242 -0.99 1.01 -11.74
CA GLY A 242 -1.06 1.85 -10.54
C GLY A 242 -1.03 1.08 -9.21
N TYR A 243 -0.93 -0.26 -9.20
CA TYR A 243 -0.92 -1.11 -8.00
C TYR A 243 0.45 -1.73 -7.75
N CYS A 244 0.76 -1.95 -6.47
CA CYS A 244 2.00 -2.56 -6.01
C CYS A 244 1.91 -4.08 -5.94
N SER A 245 3.03 -4.76 -6.10
CA SER A 245 3.31 -6.09 -5.59
C SER A 245 4.34 -6.02 -4.48
N ASP A 246 4.47 -7.11 -3.73
CA ASP A 246 5.40 -7.24 -2.62
C ASP A 246 5.87 -8.67 -2.48
N MET A 247 7.17 -8.87 -2.33
CA MET A 247 7.74 -10.20 -2.14
C MET A 247 9.12 -10.15 -1.53
N THR A 248 9.35 -10.93 -0.49
CA THR A 248 10.70 -11.24 -0.01
C THR A 248 11.06 -12.70 -0.32
N ARG A 249 12.26 -12.90 -0.83
CA ARG A 249 12.91 -14.22 -0.91
C ARG A 249 14.32 -14.14 -0.33
N THR A 250 14.68 -15.17 0.40
CA THR A 250 16.04 -15.35 0.92
C THR A 250 16.69 -16.54 0.21
N VAL A 251 17.86 -16.32 -0.39
CA VAL A 251 18.66 -17.35 -1.06
C VAL A 251 19.98 -17.55 -0.33
N CYS A 252 20.72 -18.63 -0.64
CA CYS A 252 22.03 -18.88 -0.05
C CYS A 252 23.11 -18.94 -1.13
N VAL A 253 24.22 -18.28 -0.90
CA VAL A 253 25.41 -18.33 -1.77
C VAL A 253 26.26 -19.56 -1.40
N GLY A 254 26.44 -20.50 -2.31
CA GLY A 254 27.20 -21.72 -2.05
C GLY A 254 26.52 -22.62 -1.01
N GLU A 255 27.30 -23.21 -0.10
CA GLU A 255 26.75 -24.19 0.85
C GLU A 255 26.10 -23.49 2.08
N ALA A 256 24.82 -23.78 2.30
CA ALA A 256 24.09 -23.27 3.46
C ALA A 256 24.56 -23.96 4.76
N THR A 257 24.88 -23.14 5.76
CA THR A 257 25.25 -23.63 7.10
C THR A 257 24.07 -24.34 7.78
N PRO A 258 24.31 -25.21 8.80
CA PRO A 258 23.23 -25.78 9.59
C PRO A 258 22.27 -24.72 10.16
N LEU A 259 22.82 -23.64 10.74
CA LEU A 259 22.03 -22.51 11.26
C LEU A 259 21.15 -21.87 10.16
N ALA A 260 21.72 -21.61 8.97
CA ALA A 260 20.96 -21.03 7.84
C ALA A 260 19.78 -21.92 7.46
N ARG A 261 19.95 -23.23 7.41
CA ARG A 261 18.88 -24.21 7.12
C ARG A 261 17.81 -24.22 8.20
N GLU A 262 18.20 -24.21 9.48
CA GLU A 262 17.28 -24.18 10.63
C GLU A 262 16.44 -22.90 10.63
N VAL A 263 17.08 -21.74 10.43
CA VAL A 263 16.39 -20.44 10.36
C VAL A 263 15.43 -20.40 9.18
N PHE A 264 15.88 -20.81 7.99
CA PHE A 264 15.04 -20.81 6.80
C PHE A 264 13.81 -21.73 6.96
N ALA A 265 14.02 -22.94 7.50
CA ALA A 265 12.94 -23.89 7.74
C ALA A 265 11.90 -23.34 8.73
N ALA A 266 12.33 -22.67 9.80
CA ALA A 266 11.43 -22.06 10.78
C ALA A 266 10.61 -20.90 10.19
N VAL A 267 11.24 -20.05 9.39
CA VAL A 267 10.58 -18.93 8.71
C VAL A 267 9.56 -19.44 7.69
N ARG A 268 9.93 -20.44 6.90
CA ARG A 268 9.03 -21.08 5.94
C ARG A 268 7.82 -21.73 6.63
N GLU A 269 8.05 -22.49 7.71
CA GLU A 269 6.95 -23.10 8.46
C GLU A 269 6.00 -22.04 9.01
N ALA A 270 6.52 -20.91 9.50
CA ALA A 270 5.70 -19.81 10.01
C ALA A 270 4.87 -19.15 8.90
N ASN A 271 5.46 -18.88 7.73
CA ASN A 271 4.77 -18.32 6.57
C ASN A 271 3.63 -19.26 6.12
N GLU A 272 3.94 -20.53 5.81
CA GLU A 272 2.97 -21.53 5.33
C GLU A 272 1.85 -21.79 6.35
N ALA A 273 2.16 -21.82 7.65
CA ALA A 273 1.17 -22.01 8.72
C ALA A 273 0.18 -20.84 8.79
N VAL A 274 0.66 -19.61 8.63
CA VAL A 274 -0.21 -18.43 8.63
C VAL A 274 -1.10 -18.41 7.39
N GLU A 275 -0.54 -18.62 6.20
CA GLU A 275 -1.30 -18.64 4.95
C GLU A 275 -2.45 -19.66 4.99
N ALA A 276 -2.18 -20.84 5.54
CA ALA A 276 -3.20 -21.88 5.70
C ALA A 276 -4.33 -21.50 6.67
N MET A 277 -4.11 -20.49 7.52
CA MET A 277 -5.07 -20.07 8.57
C MET A 277 -5.78 -18.75 8.26
N ILE A 278 -5.30 -17.98 7.29
CA ILE A 278 -5.96 -16.73 6.85
C ILE A 278 -7.32 -17.07 6.22
N ARG A 279 -8.36 -16.41 6.72
CA ARG A 279 -9.74 -16.47 6.20
C ARG A 279 -10.57 -15.34 6.81
N PRO A 280 -11.76 -15.04 6.27
CA PRO A 280 -12.63 -14.01 6.84
C PRO A 280 -12.90 -14.26 8.33
N GLY A 281 -12.90 -13.19 9.11
CA GLY A 281 -13.13 -13.21 10.56
C GLY A 281 -11.88 -13.48 11.42
N ARG A 282 -10.75 -13.87 10.83
CA ARG A 282 -9.47 -13.90 11.56
C ARG A 282 -8.95 -12.47 11.76
N THR A 283 -8.30 -12.19 12.87
CA THR A 283 -7.73 -10.88 13.16
C THR A 283 -6.24 -10.82 12.81
N GLY A 284 -5.75 -9.61 12.52
CA GLY A 284 -4.32 -9.39 12.31
C GLY A 284 -3.48 -9.85 13.50
N ALA A 285 -3.96 -9.61 14.73
CA ALA A 285 -3.31 -10.06 15.97
C ALA A 285 -3.21 -11.58 16.05
N ALA A 286 -4.29 -12.32 15.73
CA ALA A 286 -4.28 -13.78 15.75
C ALA A 286 -3.27 -14.37 14.75
N MET A 287 -3.15 -13.79 13.55
CA MET A 287 -2.20 -14.23 12.53
C MET A 287 -0.75 -13.92 12.94
N HIS A 288 -0.51 -12.72 13.51
CA HIS A 288 0.81 -12.35 14.02
C HIS A 288 1.27 -13.29 15.14
N HIS A 289 0.41 -13.59 16.12
CA HIS A 289 0.77 -14.50 17.21
C HIS A 289 1.00 -15.93 16.73
N LEU A 290 0.26 -16.40 15.72
CA LEU A 290 0.52 -17.71 15.13
C LEU A 290 1.95 -17.82 14.57
N ALA A 291 2.41 -16.80 13.83
CA ALA A 291 3.80 -16.77 13.32
C ALA A 291 4.82 -16.77 14.46
N GLU A 292 4.61 -15.94 15.49
CA GLU A 292 5.51 -15.89 16.65
C GLU A 292 5.56 -17.23 17.40
N ASP A 293 4.42 -17.91 17.56
CA ASP A 293 4.33 -19.23 18.22
C ASP A 293 5.10 -20.30 17.43
N VAL A 294 4.98 -20.31 16.08
CA VAL A 294 5.74 -21.24 15.23
C VAL A 294 7.24 -20.96 15.33
N LEU A 295 7.66 -19.70 15.23
CA LEU A 295 9.06 -19.33 15.38
C LEU A 295 9.60 -19.67 16.78
N ALA A 296 8.81 -19.47 17.83
CA ALA A 296 9.18 -19.82 19.19
C ALA A 296 9.34 -21.34 19.38
N HIS A 297 8.46 -22.16 18.76
CA HIS A 297 8.56 -23.62 18.77
C HIS A 297 9.87 -24.11 18.15
N ASN A 298 10.34 -23.41 17.12
CA ASN A 298 11.60 -23.69 16.44
C ASN A 298 12.83 -23.04 17.11
N GLY A 299 12.69 -22.48 18.31
CA GLY A 299 13.82 -21.91 19.08
C GLY A 299 14.14 -20.44 18.79
N PHE A 300 13.31 -19.74 18.00
CA PHE A 300 13.52 -18.35 17.58
C PHE A 300 12.54 -17.37 18.23
N ALA A 301 12.14 -17.62 19.47
CA ALA A 301 11.23 -16.74 20.22
C ALA A 301 11.71 -15.29 20.23
N GLY A 302 10.85 -14.33 19.83
CA GLY A 302 11.11 -12.91 19.83
C GLY A 302 12.18 -12.46 18.82
N LYS A 303 12.45 -13.26 17.79
CA LYS A 303 13.47 -12.95 16.75
C LYS A 303 12.87 -12.33 15.48
N MET A 304 11.55 -12.16 15.39
CA MET A 304 10.89 -11.48 14.28
C MET A 304 11.02 -9.94 14.40
N GLY A 305 10.57 -9.38 15.53
CA GLY A 305 10.82 -7.96 15.86
C GLY A 305 9.99 -6.93 15.10
N HIS A 306 9.10 -7.33 14.19
CA HIS A 306 8.18 -6.47 13.43
C HIS A 306 6.78 -7.06 13.34
N GLY A 307 5.84 -6.35 12.70
CA GLY A 307 4.51 -6.89 12.38
C GLY A 307 4.62 -8.02 11.36
N LEU A 308 3.67 -8.94 11.38
CA LEU A 308 3.67 -10.07 10.44
C LEU A 308 3.41 -9.64 8.99
N GLY A 309 2.75 -8.49 8.79
CA GLY A 309 2.44 -8.03 7.44
C GLY A 309 1.48 -6.85 7.43
N HIS A 310 1.14 -6.42 6.24
CA HIS A 310 0.33 -5.23 5.96
C HIS A 310 -0.53 -5.40 4.70
N GLY A 311 -1.47 -4.51 4.51
CA GLY A 311 -2.22 -4.43 3.25
C GLY A 311 -1.34 -3.88 2.14
N VAL A 312 -1.61 -4.31 0.92
CA VAL A 312 -0.97 -3.81 -0.31
C VAL A 312 -2.06 -3.28 -1.25
N GLY A 313 -1.74 -2.25 -2.03
CA GLY A 313 -2.67 -1.70 -3.02
C GLY A 313 -2.02 -0.66 -3.91
N ILE A 314 -2.60 0.53 -3.99
CA ILE A 314 -1.99 1.70 -4.64
C ILE A 314 -0.72 2.10 -3.87
N ASP A 315 -0.83 2.13 -2.53
CA ASP A 315 0.33 2.27 -1.66
C ASP A 315 0.87 0.90 -1.29
N ILE A 316 2.18 0.84 -1.03
CA ILE A 316 2.79 -0.41 -0.59
C ILE A 316 2.29 -0.81 0.81
N HIS A 317 2.10 0.14 1.70
CA HIS A 317 1.54 -0.09 3.03
C HIS A 317 0.12 0.46 3.12
N GLU A 318 -0.85 -0.45 3.17
CA GLU A 318 -2.28 -0.15 3.33
C GLU A 318 -2.90 -0.91 4.52
N LEU A 319 -4.20 -0.72 4.70
CA LEU A 319 -5.01 -1.57 5.58
C LEU A 319 -5.43 -2.87 4.84
N PRO A 320 -5.67 -3.94 5.62
CA PRO A 320 -5.45 -4.10 7.04
C PRO A 320 -3.99 -4.43 7.39
N VAL A 321 -3.59 -4.29 8.64
CA VAL A 321 -2.26 -4.70 9.11
C VAL A 321 -2.32 -6.01 9.90
N LEU A 322 -1.34 -6.90 9.72
CA LEU A 322 -1.16 -8.11 10.53
C LEU A 322 -0.17 -7.81 11.65
N SER A 323 -0.66 -7.21 12.72
CA SER A 323 0.16 -6.77 13.86
C SER A 323 -0.45 -7.22 15.18
N PRO A 324 0.35 -7.33 16.27
CA PRO A 324 -0.14 -7.86 17.55
C PRO A 324 -1.25 -7.04 18.21
N ARG A 325 -1.54 -5.83 17.69
CA ARG A 325 -2.56 -4.92 18.22
C ARG A 325 -3.81 -4.82 17.35
N ASN A 326 -3.81 -5.41 16.15
CA ASN A 326 -4.95 -5.28 15.25
C ASN A 326 -5.97 -6.39 15.46
N GLU A 327 -7.02 -6.08 16.20
CA GLU A 327 -8.16 -6.98 16.46
C GLU A 327 -9.27 -6.86 15.38
N THR A 328 -9.09 -6.04 14.35
CA THR A 328 -10.05 -5.93 13.26
C THR A 328 -10.07 -7.24 12.47
N PRO A 329 -11.25 -7.84 12.28
CA PRO A 329 -11.37 -9.05 11.46
C PRO A 329 -11.03 -8.78 10.01
N LEU A 330 -10.35 -9.72 9.38
CA LEU A 330 -10.13 -9.74 7.93
C LEU A 330 -11.46 -10.00 7.21
N GLU A 331 -11.63 -9.36 6.07
CA GLU A 331 -12.80 -9.46 5.21
C GLU A 331 -12.42 -10.01 3.84
N VAL A 332 -13.38 -10.61 3.12
CA VAL A 332 -13.21 -11.00 1.72
C VAL A 332 -12.80 -9.79 0.88
N GLY A 333 -11.77 -9.93 0.07
CA GLY A 333 -11.19 -8.85 -0.74
C GLY A 333 -10.10 -8.05 -0.03
N ASN A 334 -9.81 -8.31 1.25
CA ASN A 334 -8.57 -7.78 1.85
C ASN A 334 -7.36 -8.42 1.19
N VAL A 335 -6.37 -7.61 0.86
CA VAL A 335 -5.06 -8.08 0.39
C VAL A 335 -4.05 -7.81 1.48
N VAL A 336 -3.25 -8.81 1.84
CA VAL A 336 -2.23 -8.71 2.90
C VAL A 336 -0.95 -9.43 2.52
N THR A 337 0.18 -8.97 3.07
CA THR A 337 1.45 -9.69 3.08
C THR A 337 1.49 -10.69 4.25
N VAL A 338 2.29 -11.74 4.12
CA VAL A 338 2.65 -12.69 5.17
C VAL A 338 4.16 -12.83 5.14
N GLU A 339 4.86 -12.13 6.03
CA GLU A 339 6.31 -11.89 5.94
C GLU A 339 7.06 -12.22 7.24
N PRO A 340 6.91 -13.42 7.83
CA PRO A 340 7.69 -13.75 9.00
C PRO A 340 9.18 -13.72 8.69
N GLY A 341 9.97 -13.30 9.68
CA GLY A 341 11.42 -13.25 9.58
C GLY A 341 12.12 -13.63 10.88
N VAL A 342 13.37 -14.04 10.78
CA VAL A 342 14.26 -14.27 11.91
C VAL A 342 15.53 -13.47 11.68
N TYR A 343 15.88 -12.63 12.65
CA TYR A 343 17.04 -11.74 12.58
C TYR A 343 17.94 -11.97 13.78
N LEU A 344 19.17 -12.47 13.52
CA LEU A 344 20.22 -12.72 14.50
C LEU A 344 21.35 -11.69 14.30
N PRO A 345 21.39 -10.62 15.09
CA PRO A 345 22.29 -9.50 14.86
C PRO A 345 23.76 -9.92 14.74
N GLY A 346 24.41 -9.49 13.66
CA GLY A 346 25.80 -9.80 13.36
C GLY A 346 26.05 -11.19 12.76
N GLU A 347 25.01 -11.99 12.59
CA GLU A 347 25.12 -13.36 12.07
C GLU A 347 24.33 -13.52 10.77
N ILE A 348 22.99 -13.53 10.85
CA ILE A 348 22.12 -13.92 9.75
C ILE A 348 20.74 -13.26 9.86
N GLY A 349 20.15 -12.97 8.72
CA GLY A 349 18.72 -12.66 8.59
C GLY A 349 18.07 -13.52 7.54
N CYS A 350 16.79 -13.82 7.74
CA CYS A 350 15.94 -14.53 6.79
C CYS A 350 14.53 -13.99 6.88
N ARG A 351 13.90 -13.69 5.73
CA ARG A 351 12.49 -13.41 5.57
C ARG A 351 11.96 -14.16 4.37
N LEU A 352 10.78 -14.70 4.49
CA LEU A 352 10.00 -15.26 3.40
C LEU A 352 8.66 -14.56 3.40
N GLU A 353 8.31 -13.96 2.28
CA GLU A 353 7.11 -13.16 2.14
C GLU A 353 6.35 -13.48 0.89
N ASP A 354 5.07 -13.62 1.07
CA ASP A 354 4.09 -13.66 0.00
C ASP A 354 2.99 -12.66 0.29
N PHE A 355 2.28 -12.26 -0.73
CA PHE A 355 1.03 -11.54 -0.56
C PHE A 355 -0.10 -12.16 -1.37
N GLY A 356 -1.33 -11.92 -0.92
CA GLY A 356 -2.49 -12.51 -1.54
C GLY A 356 -3.79 -11.88 -1.06
N VAL A 357 -4.92 -12.41 -1.55
CA VAL A 357 -6.26 -11.93 -1.21
C VAL A 357 -7.00 -12.91 -0.33
N VAL A 358 -7.69 -12.37 0.67
CA VAL A 358 -8.65 -13.13 1.50
C VAL A 358 -9.88 -13.45 0.66
N THR A 359 -10.16 -14.74 0.47
CA THR A 359 -11.32 -15.27 -0.27
C THR A 359 -12.42 -15.70 0.69
N GLU A 360 -13.57 -16.15 0.20
CA GLU A 360 -14.65 -16.67 1.03
C GLU A 360 -14.20 -17.88 1.88
N ASP A 361 -13.33 -18.73 1.32
CA ASP A 361 -12.91 -20.00 1.93
C ASP A 361 -11.49 -19.98 2.52
N GLY A 362 -10.69 -18.93 2.27
CA GLY A 362 -9.29 -18.91 2.70
C GLY A 362 -8.47 -17.74 2.17
N PHE A 363 -7.28 -18.07 1.65
CA PHE A 363 -6.30 -17.10 1.16
C PHE A 363 -5.75 -17.52 -0.20
N GLU A 364 -5.91 -16.68 -1.22
CA GLU A 364 -5.30 -16.89 -2.54
C GLU A 364 -3.99 -16.14 -2.62
N VAL A 365 -2.88 -16.86 -2.57
CA VAL A 365 -1.52 -16.29 -2.72
C VAL A 365 -1.26 -15.92 -4.17
N PHE A 366 -0.82 -14.69 -4.43
CA PHE A 366 -0.48 -14.20 -5.77
C PHE A 366 0.93 -14.60 -6.18
N THR A 367 1.86 -14.65 -5.23
CA THR A 367 3.26 -15.03 -5.41
C THR A 367 3.37 -16.47 -5.91
N LYS A 368 4.23 -16.70 -6.92
CA LYS A 368 4.47 -18.03 -7.51
C LYS A 368 5.91 -18.49 -7.35
N SER A 369 6.81 -17.60 -6.90
CA SER A 369 8.20 -17.93 -6.61
C SER A 369 8.30 -18.99 -5.52
N THR A 370 9.29 -19.89 -5.67
CA THR A 370 9.45 -21.05 -4.77
C THR A 370 9.66 -20.66 -3.31
N HIS A 371 9.14 -21.52 -2.40
CA HIS A 371 9.43 -21.50 -0.96
C HIS A 371 10.64 -22.38 -0.59
N GLU A 372 11.28 -23.03 -1.57
CA GLU A 372 12.49 -23.80 -1.29
C GLU A 372 13.71 -22.87 -1.19
N LEU A 373 14.67 -23.23 -0.33
CA LEU A 373 15.92 -22.50 -0.23
C LEU A 373 16.73 -22.67 -1.54
N VAL A 374 16.78 -21.61 -2.33
CA VAL A 374 17.60 -21.60 -3.54
C VAL A 374 19.06 -21.41 -3.16
N ILE A 375 19.93 -22.26 -3.74
CA ILE A 375 21.39 -22.19 -3.60
C ILE A 375 21.97 -21.66 -4.90
N ILE A 376 22.76 -20.61 -4.85
CA ILE A 376 23.39 -19.95 -6.00
C ILE A 376 24.92 -20.08 -5.94
#